data_8f037bfe8c51150769ca6b414b745252
#
_entry.id   8f037bfe8c51150769ca6b414b745252
#
_cell.length_a   1.000
_cell.length_b   1.000
_cell.length_c   1.000
_cell.angle_alpha   90.00
_cell.angle_beta   90.00
_cell.angle_gamma   90.00
#
_symmetry.space_group_name_H-M   'P 1'
#
loop_
_entity.id
_entity.type
_entity.pdbx_description
1 polymer ?
#
loop_
_entity_poly.entity_id
_entity_poly.type
_entity_poly.pdbx_seq_one_letter_code
_entity_poly.pdbx_strand_id
1 'polypeptide(L)'
;MLGLIGFGAFGRLTARHLSPWFDIHAHDPAATDADGHATLTDLATAAACPTVILAVPVEALAATLTEIRPHLRPDALVIDVGSVKVKPAQLMEDLLPPGVRIVGTHPLFGPQSGKAGIAGLRIAICEVRGARDARRVAAFCRRALALKVFQVSPEDHDREAATVQGLTHLIARLLLAMEPLPTRMTTASFDRLMQAVDMVRHDSPAVFRAIERDNPFAAEVRNRFFALADAARGDLDAG
;
A
#
# COMPACT_ATOMS: atom_id res chain seq x y z
N MET A 1 -13.92 9.34 15.60
CA MET A 1 -14.49 8.48 14.53
C MET A 1 -13.58 8.54 13.32
N LEU A 2 -13.36 7.38 12.69
CA LEU A 2 -12.56 7.19 11.49
C LEU A 2 -13.31 6.25 10.54
N GLY A 3 -13.50 6.65 9.30
CA GLY A 3 -14.06 5.80 8.24
C GLY A 3 -12.95 4.97 7.60
N LEU A 4 -13.21 3.70 7.35
CA LEU A 4 -12.29 2.79 6.66
C LEU A 4 -13.03 2.13 5.50
N ILE A 5 -12.65 2.48 4.27
CA ILE A 5 -13.23 1.93 3.05
C ILE A 5 -12.27 0.87 2.49
N GLY A 6 -12.76 -0.37 2.42
CA GLY A 6 -11.98 -1.56 2.17
C GLY A 6 -11.57 -2.26 3.48
N PHE A 7 -12.12 -3.47 3.70
CA PHE A 7 -11.88 -4.23 4.93
C PHE A 7 -11.31 -5.63 4.63
N GLY A 8 -10.52 -5.71 3.57
CA GLY A 8 -9.68 -6.86 3.26
C GLY A 8 -8.54 -7.05 4.25
N ALA A 9 -7.56 -7.89 3.94
CA ALA A 9 -6.46 -8.22 4.86
C ALA A 9 -5.70 -6.98 5.38
N PHE A 10 -5.45 -5.97 4.52
CA PHE A 10 -4.77 -4.74 4.93
C PHE A 10 -5.70 -3.79 5.72
N GLY A 11 -6.98 -3.69 5.35
CA GLY A 11 -7.98 -2.93 6.10
C GLY A 11 -8.12 -3.45 7.53
N ARG A 12 -8.19 -4.77 7.72
CA ARG A 12 -8.23 -5.41 9.04
C ARG A 12 -6.96 -5.13 9.86
N LEU A 13 -5.77 -5.21 9.23
CA LEU A 13 -4.51 -4.82 9.88
C LEU A 13 -4.56 -3.35 10.33
N THR A 14 -5.04 -2.47 9.47
CA THR A 14 -5.21 -1.04 9.77
C THR A 14 -6.17 -0.83 10.94
N ALA A 15 -7.35 -1.46 10.93
CA ALA A 15 -8.33 -1.37 12.00
C ALA A 15 -7.74 -1.85 13.34
N ARG A 16 -7.06 -3.00 13.35
CA ARG A 16 -6.42 -3.56 14.55
C ARG A 16 -5.46 -2.57 15.21
N HIS A 17 -4.66 -1.85 14.42
CA HIS A 17 -3.66 -0.93 14.96
C HIS A 17 -4.19 0.47 15.25
N LEU A 18 -5.33 0.85 14.66
CA LEU A 18 -5.95 2.16 14.88
C LEU A 18 -7.08 2.14 15.91
N SER A 19 -7.71 0.99 16.19
CA SER A 19 -8.82 0.88 17.15
C SER A 19 -8.50 1.34 18.59
N PRO A 20 -7.25 1.29 19.10
CA PRO A 20 -6.93 1.90 20.40
C PRO A 20 -7.06 3.43 20.43
N TRP A 21 -7.10 4.09 19.27
CA TRP A 21 -7.08 5.54 19.12
C TRP A 21 -8.37 6.10 18.53
N PHE A 22 -9.12 5.29 17.77
CA PHE A 22 -10.28 5.72 17.01
C PHE A 22 -11.41 4.72 17.10
N ASP A 23 -12.62 5.23 17.14
CA ASP A 23 -13.83 4.49 16.86
C ASP A 23 -13.94 4.34 15.32
N ILE A 24 -13.83 3.10 14.80
CA ILE A 24 -13.68 2.82 13.38
C ILE A 24 -14.97 2.31 12.78
N HIS A 25 -15.46 3.03 11.77
CA HIS A 25 -16.60 2.66 10.94
C HIS A 25 -16.08 2.11 9.61
N ALA A 26 -16.14 0.79 9.45
CA ALA A 26 -15.59 0.13 8.27
C ALA A 26 -16.68 -0.23 7.26
N HIS A 27 -16.38 -0.05 5.98
CA HIS A 27 -17.22 -0.51 4.88
C HIS A 27 -16.41 -1.35 3.91
N ASP A 28 -16.95 -2.54 3.63
CA ASP A 28 -16.50 -3.44 2.56
C ASP A 28 -17.67 -4.37 2.21
N PRO A 29 -18.10 -4.43 0.94
CA PRO A 29 -19.24 -5.27 0.56
C PRO A 29 -19.01 -6.78 0.77
N ALA A 30 -17.76 -7.21 0.89
CA ALA A 30 -17.40 -8.61 1.12
C ALA A 30 -17.17 -8.95 2.61
N ALA A 31 -17.12 -7.95 3.49
CA ALA A 31 -16.85 -8.19 4.91
C ALA A 31 -18.10 -8.65 5.65
N THR A 32 -17.99 -9.75 6.40
CA THR A 32 -19.07 -10.32 7.21
C THR A 32 -18.86 -10.14 8.71
N ASP A 33 -17.64 -9.80 9.15
CA ASP A 33 -17.28 -9.53 10.54
C ASP A 33 -16.21 -8.44 10.64
N ALA A 34 -16.05 -7.84 11.80
CA ALA A 34 -15.13 -6.72 12.06
C ALA A 34 -13.95 -7.08 12.97
N ASP A 35 -13.73 -8.34 13.29
CA ASP A 35 -12.64 -8.85 14.17
C ASP A 35 -12.54 -8.12 15.52
N GLY A 36 -13.62 -7.47 15.98
CA GLY A 36 -13.65 -6.68 17.22
C GLY A 36 -12.87 -5.35 17.18
N HIS A 37 -12.38 -4.93 16.01
CA HIS A 37 -11.57 -3.72 15.85
C HIS A 37 -12.27 -2.58 15.10
N ALA A 38 -13.46 -2.83 14.56
CA ALA A 38 -14.29 -1.85 13.85
C ALA A 38 -15.77 -2.17 14.00
N THR A 39 -16.63 -1.24 13.64
CA THR A 39 -18.06 -1.48 13.40
C THR A 39 -18.30 -1.50 11.91
N LEU A 40 -18.86 -2.59 11.37
CA LEU A 40 -19.26 -2.62 9.96
C LEU A 40 -20.46 -1.72 9.75
N THR A 41 -20.39 -0.85 8.75
CA THR A 41 -21.40 0.14 8.41
C THR A 41 -21.65 0.17 6.91
N ASP A 42 -22.67 0.92 6.49
CA ASP A 42 -22.81 1.27 5.09
C ASP A 42 -21.74 2.25 4.62
N LEU A 43 -21.59 2.40 3.31
CA LEU A 43 -20.61 3.29 2.68
C LEU A 43 -20.81 4.75 3.12
N ALA A 44 -22.04 5.22 3.17
CA ALA A 44 -22.37 6.61 3.50
C ALA A 44 -21.94 6.96 4.93
N THR A 45 -22.20 6.07 5.88
CA THR A 45 -21.80 6.22 7.29
C THR A 45 -20.28 6.25 7.44
N ALA A 46 -19.55 5.33 6.79
CA ALA A 46 -18.10 5.31 6.82
C ALA A 46 -17.49 6.56 6.17
N ALA A 47 -18.02 6.98 5.00
CA ALA A 47 -17.54 8.16 4.28
C ALA A 47 -17.85 9.48 5.00
N ALA A 48 -18.89 9.55 5.84
CA ALA A 48 -19.24 10.75 6.60
C ALA A 48 -18.33 11.02 7.81
N CYS A 49 -17.32 10.17 8.06
CA CYS A 49 -16.37 10.39 9.13
C CYS A 49 -15.42 11.58 8.85
N PRO A 50 -14.92 12.26 9.91
CA PRO A 50 -13.97 13.38 9.74
C PRO A 50 -12.65 12.98 9.06
N THR A 51 -12.23 11.72 9.23
CA THR A 51 -11.08 11.13 8.56
C THR A 51 -11.53 9.84 7.89
N VAL A 52 -11.19 9.66 6.63
CA VAL A 52 -11.52 8.48 5.83
C VAL A 52 -10.23 7.87 5.28
N ILE A 53 -9.99 6.61 5.57
CA ILE A 53 -8.88 5.82 5.02
C ILE A 53 -9.41 4.95 3.88
N LEU A 54 -8.73 4.99 2.74
CA LEU A 54 -9.01 4.19 1.56
C LEU A 54 -8.04 3.02 1.49
N ALA A 55 -8.50 1.83 1.84
CA ALA A 55 -7.75 0.57 1.80
C ALA A 55 -8.25 -0.36 0.68
N VAL A 56 -8.64 0.24 -0.43
CA VAL A 56 -9.10 -0.46 -1.64
C VAL A 56 -7.96 -0.63 -2.65
N PRO A 57 -8.04 -1.60 -3.57
CA PRO A 57 -7.10 -1.71 -4.68
C PRO A 57 -7.06 -0.43 -5.52
N VAL A 58 -5.88 -0.08 -6.06
CA VAL A 58 -5.70 1.14 -6.88
C VAL A 58 -6.63 1.15 -8.09
N GLU A 59 -6.89 0.00 -8.68
CA GLU A 59 -7.84 -0.16 -9.81
C GLU A 59 -9.29 0.18 -9.44
N ALA A 60 -9.68 0.03 -8.16
CA ALA A 60 -11.02 0.36 -7.67
C ALA A 60 -11.14 1.81 -7.16
N LEU A 61 -10.01 2.52 -7.01
CA LEU A 61 -9.97 3.81 -6.33
C LEU A 61 -10.87 4.86 -6.99
N ALA A 62 -10.86 4.98 -8.32
CA ALA A 62 -11.68 5.98 -9.03
C ALA A 62 -13.19 5.77 -8.81
N ALA A 63 -13.67 4.53 -8.86
CA ALA A 63 -15.05 4.18 -8.57
C ALA A 63 -15.39 4.49 -7.11
N THR A 64 -14.55 4.04 -6.18
CA THR A 64 -14.72 4.31 -4.74
C THR A 64 -14.79 5.81 -4.44
N LEU A 65 -13.90 6.62 -5.02
CA LEU A 65 -13.90 8.08 -4.84
C LEU A 65 -15.21 8.72 -5.35
N THR A 66 -15.72 8.24 -6.48
CA THR A 66 -17.00 8.70 -7.03
C THR A 66 -18.17 8.37 -6.11
N GLU A 67 -18.19 7.17 -5.55
CA GLU A 67 -19.25 6.69 -4.65
C GLU A 67 -19.22 7.40 -3.29
N ILE A 68 -18.04 7.61 -2.69
CA ILE A 68 -17.95 8.27 -1.37
C ILE A 68 -18.13 9.79 -1.44
N ARG A 69 -17.82 10.42 -2.58
CA ARG A 69 -17.82 11.88 -2.76
C ARG A 69 -19.07 12.58 -2.22
N PRO A 70 -20.31 12.13 -2.50
CA PRO A 70 -21.52 12.81 -2.01
C PRO A 70 -21.72 12.71 -0.49
N HIS A 71 -21.01 11.80 0.17
CA HIS A 71 -21.13 11.53 1.61
C HIS A 71 -20.00 12.15 2.44
N LEU A 72 -18.94 12.63 1.79
CA LEU A 72 -17.80 13.24 2.48
C LEU A 72 -18.20 14.55 3.14
N ARG A 73 -17.67 14.79 4.34
CA ARG A 73 -17.73 16.11 4.97
C ARG A 73 -16.94 17.13 4.14
N PRO A 74 -17.37 18.38 4.09
CA PRO A 74 -16.68 19.43 3.32
C PRO A 74 -15.20 19.62 3.71
N ASP A 75 -14.86 19.31 4.96
CA ASP A 75 -13.52 19.44 5.55
C ASP A 75 -12.89 18.08 5.91
N ALA A 76 -13.35 16.98 5.30
CA ALA A 76 -12.83 15.66 5.57
C ALA A 76 -11.32 15.56 5.25
N LEU A 77 -10.63 14.69 5.99
CA LEU A 77 -9.29 14.23 5.64
C LEU A 77 -9.39 12.85 4.98
N VAL A 78 -9.02 12.74 3.72
CA VAL A 78 -8.96 11.47 2.99
C VAL A 78 -7.51 11.00 2.90
N ILE A 79 -7.28 9.75 3.28
CA ILE A 79 -5.95 9.13 3.31
C ILE A 79 -6.01 7.84 2.47
N ASP A 80 -5.14 7.69 1.48
CA ASP A 80 -4.95 6.41 0.82
C ASP A 80 -3.79 5.62 1.44
N VAL A 81 -3.81 4.29 1.34
CA VAL A 81 -2.76 3.40 1.83
C VAL A 81 -2.18 2.50 0.72
N GLY A 82 -2.41 2.85 -0.52
CA GLY A 82 -1.99 2.08 -1.69
C GLY A 82 -0.47 1.98 -1.85
N SER A 83 -0.03 1.01 -2.65
CA SER A 83 1.40 0.73 -2.89
C SER A 83 2.07 1.72 -3.85
N VAL A 84 1.33 2.53 -4.59
CA VAL A 84 1.82 3.59 -5.47
C VAL A 84 1.18 4.92 -5.09
N LYS A 85 1.80 6.05 -5.44
CA LYS A 85 1.37 7.36 -4.95
C LYS A 85 0.98 8.34 -6.04
N VAL A 86 1.65 8.35 -7.20
CA VAL A 86 1.36 9.32 -8.28
C VAL A 86 -0.09 9.19 -8.75
N LYS A 87 -0.49 8.00 -9.18
CA LYS A 87 -1.85 7.76 -9.70
C LYS A 87 -2.95 7.98 -8.65
N PRO A 88 -2.85 7.45 -7.42
CA PRO A 88 -3.83 7.75 -6.37
C PRO A 88 -3.94 9.23 -6.01
N ALA A 89 -2.81 9.94 -5.90
CA ALA A 89 -2.80 11.37 -5.61
C ALA A 89 -3.57 12.16 -6.68
N GLN A 90 -3.27 11.91 -7.96
CA GLN A 90 -3.97 12.55 -9.08
C GLN A 90 -5.48 12.25 -9.06
N LEU A 91 -5.87 10.99 -8.88
CA LEU A 91 -7.29 10.62 -8.83
C LEU A 91 -8.03 11.30 -7.67
N MET A 92 -7.41 11.40 -6.49
CA MET A 92 -8.00 12.07 -5.34
C MET A 92 -8.10 13.59 -5.57
N GLU A 93 -7.10 14.22 -6.20
CA GLU A 93 -7.16 15.65 -6.53
C GLU A 93 -8.25 15.96 -7.54
N ASP A 94 -8.42 15.14 -8.56
CA ASP A 94 -9.39 15.34 -9.64
C ASP A 94 -10.83 15.08 -9.20
N LEU A 95 -11.05 14.06 -8.36
CA LEU A 95 -12.39 13.57 -8.05
C LEU A 95 -12.96 14.09 -6.73
N LEU A 96 -12.11 14.50 -5.77
CA LEU A 96 -12.56 14.97 -4.47
C LEU A 96 -12.82 16.48 -4.45
N PRO A 97 -13.85 16.94 -3.70
CA PRO A 97 -14.15 18.37 -3.56
C PRO A 97 -12.93 19.19 -3.08
N PRO A 98 -12.81 20.47 -3.50
CA PRO A 98 -11.64 21.30 -3.15
C PRO A 98 -11.40 21.48 -1.66
N GLY A 99 -12.44 21.42 -0.81
CA GLY A 99 -12.35 21.56 0.65
C GLY A 99 -11.81 20.31 1.36
N VAL A 100 -11.84 19.15 0.70
CA VAL A 100 -11.34 17.89 1.24
C VAL A 100 -9.81 17.90 1.25
N ARG A 101 -9.22 17.56 2.40
CA ARG A 101 -7.78 17.44 2.58
C ARG A 101 -7.32 16.03 2.18
N ILE A 102 -6.15 15.91 1.58
CA ILE A 102 -5.67 14.67 0.99
C ILE A 102 -4.24 14.39 1.44
N VAL A 103 -4.01 13.20 1.98
CA VAL A 103 -2.68 12.71 2.34
C VAL A 103 -2.48 11.33 1.72
N GLY A 104 -1.46 11.18 0.90
CA GLY A 104 -1.03 9.88 0.42
C GLY A 104 -0.19 9.18 1.48
N THR A 105 -0.43 7.90 1.73
CA THR A 105 0.44 7.09 2.58
C THR A 105 0.76 5.76 1.92
N HIS A 106 1.92 5.21 2.23
CA HIS A 106 2.25 3.84 1.87
C HIS A 106 2.96 3.18 3.05
N PRO A 107 2.25 2.38 3.86
CA PRO A 107 2.86 1.46 4.79
C PRO A 107 3.73 0.46 4.03
N LEU A 108 5.07 0.53 4.23
CA LEU A 108 6.03 -0.33 3.55
C LEU A 108 6.07 -1.72 4.22
N PHE A 109 4.90 -2.24 4.54
CA PHE A 109 4.64 -3.54 5.13
C PHE A 109 3.24 -4.01 4.79
N GLY A 110 3.09 -5.30 4.66
CA GLY A 110 1.80 -5.95 4.42
C GLY A 110 1.30 -6.72 5.64
N PRO A 111 0.18 -7.45 5.51
CA PRO A 111 -0.39 -8.28 6.58
C PRO A 111 0.59 -9.31 7.14
N GLN A 112 1.49 -9.86 6.33
CA GLN A 112 2.48 -10.85 6.76
C GLN A 112 3.58 -10.21 7.61
N SER A 113 4.21 -9.14 7.13
CA SER A 113 5.29 -8.46 7.84
C SER A 113 4.79 -7.65 9.05
N GLY A 114 3.52 -7.22 9.06
CA GLY A 114 2.87 -6.53 10.18
C GLY A 114 2.21 -7.46 11.21
N LYS A 115 2.21 -8.78 11.00
CA LYS A 115 1.48 -9.75 11.83
C LYS A 115 1.90 -9.74 13.30
N ALA A 116 3.20 -9.60 13.57
CA ALA A 116 3.77 -9.57 14.93
C ALA A 116 3.73 -8.17 15.57
N GLY A 117 3.26 -7.15 14.86
CA GLY A 117 3.23 -5.75 15.27
C GLY A 117 3.87 -4.86 14.21
N ILE A 118 3.59 -3.55 14.29
CA ILE A 118 4.07 -2.57 13.30
C ILE A 118 5.13 -1.61 13.83
N ALA A 119 5.44 -1.63 15.12
CA ALA A 119 6.45 -0.77 15.74
C ALA A 119 7.82 -0.95 15.05
N GLY A 120 8.46 0.15 14.69
CA GLY A 120 9.76 0.14 13.98
C GLY A 120 9.66 -0.11 12.46
N LEU A 121 8.50 -0.52 11.93
CA LEU A 121 8.28 -0.63 10.48
C LEU A 121 8.24 0.75 9.82
N ARG A 122 8.26 0.78 8.50
CA ARG A 122 8.43 2.00 7.70
C ARG A 122 7.11 2.40 7.06
N ILE A 123 6.88 3.72 6.96
CA ILE A 123 5.76 4.28 6.21
C ILE A 123 6.23 5.51 5.43
N ALA A 124 5.86 5.61 4.16
CA ALA A 124 5.96 6.83 3.38
C ALA A 124 4.70 7.67 3.56
N ILE A 125 4.86 8.99 3.63
CA ILE A 125 3.77 9.96 3.71
C ILE A 125 4.03 11.03 2.67
N CYS A 126 3.05 11.20 1.78
CA CYS A 126 3.07 12.18 0.70
C CYS A 126 2.03 13.26 0.96
N GLU A 127 2.48 14.50 0.95
CA GLU A 127 1.59 15.64 0.95
C GLU A 127 0.95 15.76 -0.45
N VAL A 128 -0.39 15.77 -0.49
CA VAL A 128 -1.14 15.99 -1.73
C VAL A 128 -1.93 17.28 -1.63
N ARG A 129 -2.87 17.38 -0.69
CA ARG A 129 -3.65 18.60 -0.42
C ARG A 129 -3.81 18.78 1.08
N GLY A 130 -2.92 19.60 1.69
CA GLY A 130 -2.97 19.90 3.12
C GLY A 130 -1.71 19.60 3.90
N ALA A 131 -0.65 20.41 3.73
CA ALA A 131 0.66 20.27 4.38
C ALA A 131 0.59 20.08 5.91
N ARG A 132 -0.35 20.77 6.56
CA ARG A 132 -0.55 20.64 8.01
C ARG A 132 -1.03 19.25 8.40
N ASP A 133 -1.92 18.66 7.60
CA ASP A 133 -2.48 17.33 7.88
C ASP A 133 -1.48 16.22 7.58
N ALA A 134 -0.66 16.34 6.53
CA ALA A 134 0.45 15.43 6.29
C ALA A 134 1.42 15.40 7.49
N ARG A 135 1.77 16.58 8.05
CA ARG A 135 2.60 16.64 9.27
C ARG A 135 1.94 16.02 10.50
N ARG A 136 0.62 16.17 10.66
CA ARG A 136 -0.16 15.56 11.76
C ARG A 136 -0.21 14.04 11.63
N VAL A 137 -0.48 13.52 10.43
CA VAL A 137 -0.44 12.09 10.14
C VAL A 137 0.96 11.53 10.41
N ALA A 138 2.01 12.21 9.97
CA ALA A 138 3.39 11.84 10.24
C ALA A 138 3.71 11.80 11.74
N ALA A 139 3.26 12.80 12.50
CA ALA A 139 3.45 12.85 13.94
C ALA A 139 2.71 11.71 14.67
N PHE A 140 1.48 11.41 14.26
CA PHE A 140 0.70 10.29 14.79
C PHE A 140 1.39 8.94 14.49
N CYS A 141 1.81 8.71 13.26
CA CYS A 141 2.51 7.47 12.88
C CYS A 141 3.80 7.27 13.69
N ARG A 142 4.56 8.35 13.95
CA ARG A 142 5.79 8.25 14.77
C ARG A 142 5.50 8.00 16.25
N ARG A 143 4.55 8.74 16.83
CA ARG A 143 4.35 8.78 18.29
C ARG A 143 3.41 7.69 18.78
N ALA A 144 2.31 7.47 18.09
CA ALA A 144 1.27 6.52 18.49
C ALA A 144 1.54 5.11 17.96
N LEU A 145 2.03 5.00 16.72
CA LEU A 145 2.26 3.71 16.08
C LEU A 145 3.74 3.29 16.10
N ALA A 146 4.64 4.13 16.61
CA ALA A 146 6.10 3.90 16.65
C ALA A 146 6.71 3.55 15.28
N LEU A 147 6.14 4.08 14.18
CA LEU A 147 6.63 3.84 12.82
C LEU A 147 7.80 4.76 12.48
N LYS A 148 8.70 4.28 11.60
CA LYS A 148 9.72 5.08 10.93
C LYS A 148 9.07 5.78 9.73
N VAL A 149 8.93 7.10 9.79
CA VAL A 149 8.21 7.90 8.79
C VAL A 149 9.16 8.58 7.84
N PHE A 150 8.92 8.39 6.54
CA PHE A 150 9.55 9.10 5.44
C PHE A 150 8.53 10.05 4.82
N GLN A 151 8.87 11.34 4.73
CA GLN A 151 8.04 12.34 4.05
C GLN A 151 8.67 12.62 2.69
N VAL A 152 7.95 12.31 1.63
CA VAL A 152 8.44 12.35 0.24
C VAL A 152 7.33 12.86 -0.68
N SER A 153 7.69 13.30 -1.89
CA SER A 153 6.70 13.56 -2.93
C SER A 153 6.11 12.25 -3.48
N PRO A 154 4.91 12.26 -4.09
CA PRO A 154 4.38 11.09 -4.79
C PRO A 154 5.35 10.54 -5.86
N GLU A 155 6.00 11.42 -6.60
CA GLU A 155 6.95 11.09 -7.67
C GLU A 155 8.22 10.44 -7.12
N ASP A 156 8.83 11.00 -6.08
CA ASP A 156 10.03 10.43 -5.46
C ASP A 156 9.73 9.08 -4.83
N HIS A 157 8.56 8.96 -4.17
CA HIS A 157 8.07 7.69 -3.66
C HIS A 157 8.01 6.63 -4.77
N ASP A 158 7.31 6.92 -5.86
CA ASP A 158 7.07 5.93 -6.91
C ASP A 158 8.35 5.61 -7.68
N ARG A 159 9.28 6.56 -7.81
CA ARG A 159 10.62 6.35 -8.40
C ARG A 159 11.47 5.37 -7.57
N GLU A 160 11.50 5.54 -6.26
CA GLU A 160 12.20 4.59 -5.37
C GLU A 160 11.49 3.23 -5.33
N ALA A 161 10.15 3.23 -5.20
CA ALA A 161 9.35 2.02 -5.15
C ALA A 161 9.46 1.18 -6.43
N ALA A 162 9.61 1.80 -7.60
CA ALA A 162 9.82 1.10 -8.87
C ALA A 162 11.03 0.15 -8.81
N THR A 163 12.11 0.56 -8.17
CA THR A 163 13.28 -0.30 -7.98
C THR A 163 13.09 -1.25 -6.79
N VAL A 164 12.81 -0.70 -5.59
CA VAL A 164 12.80 -1.49 -4.35
C VAL A 164 11.67 -2.51 -4.34
N GLN A 165 10.47 -2.08 -4.65
CA GLN A 165 9.28 -2.93 -4.59
C GLN A 165 9.06 -3.67 -5.92
N GLY A 166 9.23 -2.98 -7.07
CA GLY A 166 9.07 -3.58 -8.39
C GLY A 166 9.97 -4.79 -8.59
N LEU A 167 11.28 -4.64 -8.38
CA LEU A 167 12.20 -5.77 -8.54
C LEU A 167 11.93 -6.90 -7.54
N THR A 168 11.58 -6.58 -6.29
CA THR A 168 11.25 -7.61 -5.29
C THR A 168 10.07 -8.46 -5.74
N HIS A 169 8.98 -7.84 -6.20
CA HIS A 169 7.79 -8.57 -6.66
C HIS A 169 8.03 -9.31 -7.98
N LEU A 170 8.79 -8.71 -8.90
CA LEU A 170 9.15 -9.33 -10.17
C LEU A 170 9.99 -10.60 -9.96
N ILE A 171 11.06 -10.50 -9.16
CA ILE A 171 11.95 -11.63 -8.84
C ILE A 171 11.17 -12.71 -8.08
N ALA A 172 10.38 -12.33 -7.07
CA ALA A 172 9.55 -13.27 -6.33
C ALA A 172 8.61 -14.04 -7.26
N ARG A 173 7.95 -13.35 -8.19
CA ARG A 173 7.04 -13.99 -9.16
C ARG A 173 7.77 -15.00 -10.08
N LEU A 174 8.98 -14.67 -10.51
CA LEU A 174 9.78 -15.58 -11.36
C LEU A 174 10.22 -16.80 -10.55
N LEU A 175 10.70 -16.63 -9.31
CA LEU A 175 11.11 -17.75 -8.46
C LEU A 175 9.93 -18.66 -8.11
N LEU A 176 8.77 -18.10 -7.82
CA LEU A 176 7.54 -18.87 -7.58
C LEU A 176 7.11 -19.68 -8.83
N ALA A 177 7.31 -19.13 -10.03
CA ALA A 177 7.03 -19.85 -11.28
C ALA A 177 8.00 -20.99 -11.55
N MET A 178 9.17 -21.02 -10.89
CA MET A 178 10.16 -22.12 -10.96
C MET A 178 9.92 -23.22 -9.93
N GLU A 179 8.93 -23.10 -9.05
CA GLU A 179 8.64 -24.14 -8.04
C GLU A 179 8.26 -25.49 -8.71
N PRO A 180 8.63 -26.65 -8.13
CA PRO A 180 9.25 -26.83 -6.80
C PRO A 180 10.75 -26.56 -6.80
N LEU A 181 11.22 -25.78 -5.81
CA LEU A 181 12.63 -25.48 -5.62
C LEU A 181 13.28 -26.44 -4.60
N PRO A 182 14.60 -26.72 -4.71
CA PRO A 182 15.31 -27.56 -3.74
C PRO A 182 15.26 -26.98 -2.33
N THR A 183 15.06 -27.86 -1.32
CA THR A 183 14.97 -27.45 0.09
C THR A 183 16.03 -28.14 0.98
N ARG A 184 16.78 -29.14 0.47
CA ARG A 184 17.67 -29.95 1.27
C ARG A 184 19.09 -29.40 1.36
N MET A 185 19.64 -28.94 0.24
CA MET A 185 21.00 -28.38 0.19
C MET A 185 20.93 -26.94 -0.27
N THR A 186 20.57 -26.07 0.66
CA THR A 186 20.46 -24.62 0.44
C THR A 186 21.68 -23.90 1.00
N THR A 187 21.88 -22.66 0.56
CA THR A 187 22.86 -21.74 1.14
C THR A 187 22.13 -20.70 1.98
N ALA A 188 22.80 -20.09 2.95
CA ALA A 188 22.22 -19.03 3.77
C ALA A 188 21.74 -17.82 2.92
N SER A 189 22.36 -17.53 1.78
CA SER A 189 21.94 -16.48 0.85
C SER A 189 20.66 -16.86 0.12
N PHE A 190 20.53 -18.12 -0.32
CA PHE A 190 19.30 -18.63 -0.94
C PHE A 190 18.13 -18.63 0.06
N ASP A 191 18.36 -19.05 1.29
CA ASP A 191 17.32 -19.04 2.35
C ASP A 191 16.81 -17.61 2.62
N ARG A 192 17.69 -16.59 2.64
CA ARG A 192 17.28 -15.20 2.78
C ARG A 192 16.51 -14.69 1.57
N LEU A 193 16.89 -15.10 0.36
CA LEU A 193 16.14 -14.77 -0.86
C LEU A 193 14.71 -15.35 -0.78
N MET A 194 14.60 -16.62 -0.38
CA MET A 194 13.28 -17.26 -0.24
C MET A 194 12.46 -16.66 0.91
N GLN A 195 13.08 -16.23 2.00
CA GLN A 195 12.38 -15.46 3.04
C GLN A 195 11.79 -14.14 2.49
N ALA A 196 12.52 -13.44 1.62
CA ALA A 196 12.00 -12.25 0.96
C ALA A 196 10.84 -12.58 0.00
N VAL A 197 10.94 -13.67 -0.75
CA VAL A 197 9.86 -14.18 -1.62
C VAL A 197 8.60 -14.49 -0.81
N ASP A 198 8.75 -15.16 0.33
CA ASP A 198 7.62 -15.55 1.18
C ASP A 198 6.89 -14.35 1.79
N MET A 199 7.56 -13.22 2.00
CA MET A 199 6.90 -11.98 2.47
C MET A 199 5.89 -11.42 1.47
N VAL A 200 6.07 -11.67 0.17
CA VAL A 200 5.21 -11.15 -0.92
C VAL A 200 4.41 -12.25 -1.64
N ARG A 201 4.65 -13.52 -1.34
CA ARG A 201 4.01 -14.69 -1.95
C ARG A 201 2.48 -14.61 -2.00
N HIS A 202 1.88 -14.08 -0.96
CA HIS A 202 0.43 -14.02 -0.77
C HIS A 202 -0.16 -12.64 -1.10
N ASP A 203 0.64 -11.74 -1.66
CA ASP A 203 0.12 -10.46 -2.12
C ASP A 203 -0.85 -10.67 -3.29
N SER A 204 -1.94 -9.91 -3.29
CA SER A 204 -2.97 -10.09 -4.31
C SER A 204 -2.45 -9.71 -5.70
N PRO A 205 -2.99 -10.30 -6.78
CA PRO A 205 -2.66 -9.89 -8.14
C PRO A 205 -2.88 -8.39 -8.39
N ALA A 206 -3.79 -7.75 -7.65
CA ALA A 206 -4.03 -6.31 -7.75
C ALA A 206 -2.85 -5.50 -7.23
N VAL A 207 -2.19 -5.93 -6.13
CA VAL A 207 -0.97 -5.30 -5.61
C VAL A 207 0.14 -5.38 -6.64
N PHE A 208 0.37 -6.55 -7.23
CA PHE A 208 1.39 -6.71 -8.29
C PHE A 208 1.10 -5.81 -9.50
N ARG A 209 -0.17 -5.74 -9.95
CA ARG A 209 -0.56 -4.84 -11.04
C ARG A 209 -0.33 -3.37 -10.70
N ALA A 210 -0.68 -2.94 -9.51
CA ALA A 210 -0.45 -1.57 -9.05
C ALA A 210 1.04 -1.22 -9.10
N ILE A 211 1.92 -2.08 -8.56
CA ILE A 211 3.37 -1.86 -8.53
C ILE A 211 3.97 -1.81 -9.93
N GLU A 212 3.56 -2.74 -10.82
CA GLU A 212 4.20 -2.93 -12.12
C GLU A 212 3.57 -2.13 -13.27
N ARG A 213 2.30 -1.70 -13.14
CA ARG A 213 1.58 -1.03 -14.22
C ARG A 213 1.13 0.39 -13.86
N ASP A 214 0.74 0.61 -12.60
CA ASP A 214 0.22 1.90 -12.16
C ASP A 214 1.33 2.83 -11.64
N ASN A 215 2.52 2.29 -11.33
CA ASN A 215 3.72 3.09 -11.06
C ASN A 215 4.33 3.56 -12.40
N PRO A 216 4.39 4.87 -12.67
CA PRO A 216 4.86 5.39 -13.96
C PRO A 216 6.35 5.11 -14.24
N PHE A 217 7.14 4.78 -13.21
CA PHE A 217 8.58 4.51 -13.32
C PHE A 217 8.91 3.01 -13.41
N ALA A 218 7.95 2.11 -13.18
CA ALA A 218 8.21 0.66 -13.13
C ALA A 218 8.67 0.07 -14.47
N ALA A 219 8.13 0.58 -15.59
CA ALA A 219 8.49 0.07 -16.91
C ALA A 219 9.97 0.25 -17.25
N GLU A 220 10.57 1.39 -16.89
CA GLU A 220 11.99 1.68 -17.11
C GLU A 220 12.87 0.70 -16.32
N VAL A 221 12.59 0.53 -15.05
CA VAL A 221 13.35 -0.38 -14.15
C VAL A 221 13.25 -1.82 -14.63
N ARG A 222 12.05 -2.26 -14.97
CA ARG A 222 11.80 -3.61 -15.48
C ARG A 222 12.51 -3.88 -16.81
N ASN A 223 12.47 -2.97 -17.74
CA ASN A 223 13.15 -3.10 -19.03
C ASN A 223 14.67 -3.18 -18.84
N ARG A 224 15.23 -2.34 -17.96
CA ARG A 224 16.65 -2.38 -17.61
C ARG A 224 17.02 -3.72 -16.97
N PHE A 225 16.20 -4.22 -16.06
CA PHE A 225 16.43 -5.53 -15.41
C PHE A 225 16.50 -6.65 -16.44
N PHE A 226 15.55 -6.75 -17.37
CA PHE A 226 15.55 -7.79 -18.40
C PHE A 226 16.69 -7.64 -19.40
N ALA A 227 17.04 -6.41 -19.80
CA ALA A 227 18.18 -6.20 -20.67
C ALA A 227 19.51 -6.68 -20.05
N LEU A 228 19.70 -6.42 -18.74
CA LEU A 228 20.86 -6.91 -18.02
C LEU A 228 20.84 -8.44 -17.83
N ALA A 229 19.67 -9.04 -17.61
CA ALA A 229 19.53 -10.49 -17.53
C ALA A 229 19.84 -11.17 -18.87
N ASP A 230 19.39 -10.61 -19.99
CA ASP A 230 19.68 -11.12 -21.33
C ASP A 230 21.18 -10.98 -21.68
N ALA A 231 21.82 -9.89 -21.32
CA ALA A 231 23.27 -9.72 -21.49
C ALA A 231 24.06 -10.78 -20.68
N ALA A 232 23.69 -10.96 -19.40
CA ALA A 232 24.33 -11.98 -18.56
C ALA A 232 24.13 -13.42 -19.11
N ARG A 233 22.97 -13.72 -19.70
CA ARG A 233 22.74 -14.99 -20.39
C ARG A 233 23.69 -15.15 -21.57
N GLY A 234 23.83 -14.12 -22.41
CA GLY A 234 24.75 -14.16 -23.55
C GLY A 234 26.22 -14.42 -23.14
N ASP A 235 26.66 -13.80 -22.05
CA ASP A 235 28.02 -14.01 -21.51
C ASP A 235 28.22 -15.44 -21.01
N LEU A 236 27.23 -16.07 -20.40
CA LEU A 236 27.27 -17.46 -19.92
C LEU A 236 27.23 -18.47 -21.06
N ASP A 237 26.53 -18.17 -22.15
CA ASP A 237 26.41 -19.05 -23.31
C ASP A 237 27.68 -18.94 -24.22
N ALA A 238 28.47 -17.90 -24.11
CA ALA A 238 29.68 -17.68 -24.92
C ALA A 238 30.97 -18.29 -24.32
N GLY A 239 30.94 -18.81 -23.11
CA GLY A 239 32.07 -19.42 -22.37
C GLY A 239 31.95 -20.92 -22.31
#